data_1757c1952375427008e0af46ee1ed7fc
#
_entry.id   1757c1952375427008e0af46ee1ed7fc
#
_cell.length_a   1.000
_cell.length_b   1.000
_cell.length_c   1.000
_cell.angle_alpha   90.00
_cell.angle_beta   90.00
_cell.angle_gamma   90.00
#
_symmetry.space_group_name_H-M   'P 1'
#
loop_
_entity.id
_entity.type
_entity.pdbx_description
1 polymer ?
#
loop_
_entity_poly.entity_id
_entity_poly.type
_entity_poly.pdbx_seq_one_letter_code
_entity_poly.pdbx_strand_id
1 'polypeptide(L)'
;MATKETWKVVTPIQSRDRIVWPVADPTLLQPSNANPLVMGELLQLDSAGKLIRATDDTKPSWCLIDSAGRADVQAISSVTVIGVDAMMFDTLVFDNAAAPALGAVLMQATVTNAAASLTNKSGFKTHAAGGEQVMGHVIQIAANNGGYLRVLMSRA
;
A
#
# COMPACT_ATOMS: atom_id res chain seq x y z
N MET A 1 -8.55 -22.41 1.99
CA MET A 1 -9.24 -21.17 1.55
C MET A 1 -8.27 -20.32 0.75
N ALA A 2 -8.73 -19.83 -0.39
CA ALA A 2 -7.92 -18.89 -1.16
C ALA A 2 -7.74 -17.59 -0.36
N THR A 3 -6.50 -17.10 -0.28
CA THR A 3 -6.20 -15.82 0.33
C THR A 3 -6.78 -14.70 -0.54
N LYS A 4 -7.56 -13.82 0.06
CA LYS A 4 -8.14 -12.68 -0.65
C LYS A 4 -7.02 -11.74 -1.11
N GLU A 5 -7.05 -11.33 -2.37
CA GLU A 5 -6.11 -10.34 -2.87
C GLU A 5 -6.20 -9.05 -2.06
N THR A 6 -5.07 -8.52 -1.62
CA THR A 6 -5.02 -7.30 -0.81
C THR A 6 -5.10 -6.03 -1.65
N TRP A 7 -4.89 -6.14 -2.95
CA TRP A 7 -4.87 -5.01 -3.87
C TRP A 7 -5.29 -5.45 -5.28
N LYS A 8 -6.10 -4.62 -5.95
CA LYS A 8 -6.55 -4.84 -7.33
C LYS A 8 -6.48 -3.55 -8.13
N VAL A 9 -5.93 -3.60 -9.32
CA VAL A 9 -5.95 -2.46 -10.22
C VAL A 9 -7.37 -2.24 -10.77
N VAL A 10 -7.78 -0.99 -10.89
CA VAL A 10 -9.00 -0.57 -11.59
C VAL A 10 -8.63 0.16 -12.88
N THR A 11 -7.71 1.12 -12.80
CA THR A 11 -7.13 1.77 -13.99
C THR A 11 -5.95 0.94 -14.51
N PRO A 12 -5.87 0.63 -15.81
CA PRO A 12 -4.76 -0.14 -16.34
C PRO A 12 -3.39 0.49 -16.04
N ILE A 13 -2.44 -0.32 -15.58
CA ILE A 13 -1.07 0.10 -15.32
C ILE A 13 -0.26 -0.04 -16.60
N GLN A 14 0.36 1.05 -17.02
CA GLN A 14 1.33 1.04 -18.11
C GLN A 14 2.72 0.66 -17.60
N SER A 15 3.57 0.09 -18.45
CA SER A 15 4.92 -0.31 -18.06
C SER A 15 5.77 0.86 -17.55
N ARG A 16 5.56 2.06 -18.09
CA ARG A 16 6.24 3.30 -17.66
C ARG A 16 5.92 3.72 -16.23
N ASP A 17 4.80 3.22 -15.68
CA ASP A 17 4.33 3.59 -14.35
C ASP A 17 4.98 2.71 -13.27
N ARG A 18 5.69 1.66 -13.66
CA ARG A 18 6.32 0.69 -12.78
C ARG A 18 7.77 1.04 -12.55
N ILE A 19 8.18 1.01 -11.30
CA ILE A 19 9.57 1.23 -10.90
C ILE A 19 10.03 0.00 -10.14
N VAL A 20 11.13 -0.61 -10.59
CA VAL A 20 11.79 -1.70 -9.85
C VAL A 20 12.86 -1.09 -8.98
N TRP A 21 12.80 -1.35 -7.66
CA TRP A 21 13.69 -0.72 -6.70
C TRP A 21 14.14 -1.69 -5.62
N PRO A 22 15.40 -1.60 -5.12
CA PRO A 22 15.90 -2.47 -4.07
C PRO A 22 15.20 -2.22 -2.72
N VAL A 23 14.96 -3.30 -1.99
CA VAL A 23 14.42 -3.30 -0.62
C VAL A 23 15.57 -3.35 0.38
N ALA A 24 15.48 -2.57 1.45
CA ALA A 24 16.52 -2.52 2.49
C ALA A 24 16.63 -3.85 3.26
N ASP A 25 15.48 -4.46 3.55
CA ASP A 25 15.40 -5.75 4.26
C ASP A 25 14.64 -6.78 3.42
N PRO A 26 15.33 -7.63 2.65
CA PRO A 26 14.69 -8.66 1.83
C PRO A 26 13.90 -9.70 2.62
N THR A 27 14.13 -9.85 3.91
CA THR A 27 13.35 -10.79 4.74
C THR A 27 11.88 -10.41 4.83
N LEU A 28 11.53 -9.13 4.62
CA LEU A 28 10.15 -8.66 4.54
C LEU A 28 9.38 -9.27 3.37
N LEU A 29 10.06 -9.82 2.37
CA LEU A 29 9.45 -10.48 1.22
C LEU A 29 9.20 -11.97 1.47
N GLN A 30 9.70 -12.51 2.56
CA GLN A 30 9.63 -13.95 2.87
C GLN A 30 8.37 -14.27 3.67
N PRO A 31 7.69 -15.40 3.36
CA PRO A 31 6.51 -15.85 4.12
C PRO A 31 6.80 -16.14 5.60
N SER A 32 8.07 -16.48 5.92
CA SER A 32 8.53 -16.77 7.28
C SER A 32 8.69 -15.50 8.15
N ASN A 33 8.65 -14.32 7.58
CA ASN A 33 8.70 -13.08 8.36
C ASN A 33 7.44 -12.96 9.23
N ALA A 34 7.60 -12.47 10.46
CA ALA A 34 6.46 -12.27 11.37
C ALA A 34 5.44 -11.26 10.85
N ASN A 35 5.88 -10.30 10.03
CA ASN A 35 5.02 -9.30 9.40
C ASN A 35 5.49 -9.02 7.96
N PRO A 36 5.27 -9.97 7.02
CA PRO A 36 5.74 -9.82 5.64
C PRO A 36 5.00 -8.69 4.92
N LEU A 37 5.64 -8.11 3.93
CA LEU A 37 4.99 -7.14 3.04
C LEU A 37 3.85 -7.81 2.27
N VAL A 38 2.77 -7.08 2.08
CA VAL A 38 1.67 -7.50 1.22
C VAL A 38 1.49 -6.51 0.07
N MET A 39 0.96 -6.98 -1.05
CA MET A 39 0.62 -6.13 -2.18
C MET A 39 -0.35 -5.03 -1.74
N GLY A 40 -0.07 -3.80 -2.13
CA GLY A 40 -0.85 -2.62 -1.75
C GLY A 40 -0.30 -1.85 -0.55
N GLU A 41 0.72 -2.36 0.14
CA GLU A 41 1.41 -1.59 1.18
C GLU A 41 2.14 -0.38 0.58
N LEU A 42 2.24 0.66 1.37
CA LEU A 42 3.00 1.86 1.03
C LEU A 42 4.44 1.72 1.51
N LEU A 43 5.37 1.97 0.61
CA LEU A 43 6.81 1.93 0.85
C LEU A 43 7.42 3.31 0.65
N GLN A 44 8.50 3.59 1.35
CA GLN A 44 9.27 4.83 1.23
C GLN A 44 10.76 4.55 1.16
N LEU A 45 11.55 5.53 0.75
CA LEU A 45 13.01 5.39 0.71
C LEU A 45 13.61 5.69 2.09
N ASP A 46 14.56 4.86 2.49
CA ASP A 46 15.43 5.13 3.63
C ASP A 46 16.57 6.10 3.25
N SER A 47 17.47 6.37 4.18
CA SER A 47 18.62 7.26 3.96
C SER A 47 19.64 6.72 2.95
N ALA A 48 19.62 5.42 2.68
CA ALA A 48 20.48 4.76 1.68
C ALA A 48 19.80 4.65 0.31
N GLY A 49 18.58 5.19 0.15
CA GLY A 49 17.80 5.14 -1.08
C GLY A 49 17.20 3.77 -1.38
N LYS A 50 16.99 2.94 -0.36
CA LYS A 50 16.34 1.64 -0.49
C LYS A 50 14.92 1.69 0.07
N LEU A 51 14.04 0.83 -0.45
CA LEU A 51 12.66 0.79 0.00
C LEU A 51 12.53 0.12 1.38
N ILE A 52 11.78 0.77 2.24
CA ILE A 52 11.33 0.27 3.54
C ILE A 52 9.81 0.40 3.63
N ARG A 53 9.20 -0.35 4.55
CA ARG A 53 7.80 -0.10 4.91
C ARG A 53 7.65 1.34 5.36
N ALA A 54 6.71 2.09 4.78
CA ALA A 54 6.54 3.50 5.10
C ALA A 54 6.13 3.69 6.57
N THR A 55 6.79 4.64 7.25
CA THR A 55 6.54 5.00 8.65
C THR A 55 6.45 6.51 8.86
N ASP A 56 6.85 7.29 7.86
CA ASP A 56 6.88 8.77 7.93
C ASP A 56 5.85 9.33 6.95
N ASP A 57 4.75 9.82 7.48
CA ASP A 57 3.62 10.33 6.70
C ASP A 57 3.90 11.70 6.04
N THR A 58 5.03 12.33 6.33
CA THR A 58 5.47 13.57 5.69
C THR A 58 6.30 13.32 4.42
N LYS A 59 6.69 12.05 4.15
CA LYS A 59 7.49 11.67 3.00
C LYS A 59 6.66 11.03 1.91
N PRO A 60 7.08 11.13 0.64
CA PRO A 60 6.43 10.42 -0.46
C PRO A 60 6.49 8.91 -0.25
N SER A 61 5.41 8.23 -0.58
CA SER A 61 5.32 6.78 -0.56
C SER A 61 4.91 6.24 -1.92
N TRP A 62 5.30 5.00 -2.20
CA TRP A 62 4.95 4.25 -3.41
C TRP A 62 4.19 3.00 -3.04
N CYS A 63 3.22 2.62 -3.86
CA CYS A 63 2.41 1.43 -3.63
C CYS A 63 3.14 0.18 -4.15
N LEU A 64 3.29 -0.83 -3.30
CA LEU A 64 3.83 -2.13 -3.67
C LEU A 64 2.82 -2.88 -4.53
N ILE A 65 3.24 -3.28 -5.73
CA ILE A 65 2.39 -4.05 -6.66
C ILE A 65 2.89 -5.47 -6.93
N ASP A 66 4.02 -5.84 -6.35
CA ASP A 66 4.51 -7.22 -6.41
C ASP A 66 3.82 -8.08 -5.35
N SER A 67 3.65 -9.34 -5.69
CA SER A 67 3.28 -10.37 -4.74
C SER A 67 4.46 -10.64 -3.80
N ALA A 68 4.34 -10.20 -2.56
CA ALA A 68 5.27 -10.59 -1.50
C ALA A 68 4.92 -11.98 -0.96
N GLY A 69 5.83 -12.62 -0.26
CA GLY A 69 5.59 -13.93 0.35
C GLY A 69 5.81 -15.12 -0.60
N ARG A 70 6.64 -14.98 -1.61
CA ARG A 70 6.99 -16.07 -2.53
C ARG A 70 8.12 -16.89 -1.94
N ALA A 71 7.82 -18.16 -1.67
CA ALA A 71 8.78 -19.11 -1.03
C ALA A 71 10.03 -19.38 -1.89
N ASP A 72 9.93 -19.16 -3.20
CA ASP A 72 11.00 -19.39 -4.18
C ASP A 72 11.98 -18.19 -4.30
N VAL A 73 11.78 -17.15 -3.51
CA VAL A 73 12.42 -15.87 -3.71
C VAL A 73 13.47 -15.56 -2.64
N GLN A 74 14.31 -16.52 -2.33
CA GLN A 74 15.44 -16.27 -1.41
C GLN A 74 16.47 -15.26 -1.92
N ALA A 75 16.43 -14.90 -3.19
CA ALA A 75 17.39 -14.02 -3.83
C ALA A 75 16.81 -12.68 -4.31
N ILE A 76 15.51 -12.42 -4.16
CA ILE A 76 14.95 -11.13 -4.59
C ILE A 76 15.23 -10.08 -3.52
N SER A 77 15.96 -9.04 -3.96
CA SER A 77 16.26 -7.84 -3.19
C SER A 77 15.56 -6.60 -3.73
N SER A 78 14.74 -6.74 -4.77
CA SER A 78 14.03 -5.64 -5.42
C SER A 78 12.55 -5.96 -5.62
N VAL A 79 11.71 -4.93 -5.57
CA VAL A 79 10.27 -5.03 -5.80
C VAL A 79 9.80 -3.99 -6.80
N THR A 80 8.64 -4.23 -7.38
CA THR A 80 7.97 -3.27 -8.26
C THR A 80 7.01 -2.41 -7.45
N VAL A 81 7.14 -1.11 -7.58
CA VAL A 81 6.26 -0.12 -6.96
C VAL A 81 5.70 0.82 -8.01
N ILE A 82 4.58 1.46 -7.68
CA ILE A 82 3.97 2.52 -8.48
C ILE A 82 3.71 3.75 -7.61
N GLY A 83 3.80 4.90 -8.22
CA GLY A 83 3.58 6.18 -7.55
C GLY A 83 2.94 7.21 -8.46
N VAL A 84 2.06 6.77 -9.34
CA VAL A 84 1.50 7.59 -10.42
C VAL A 84 0.27 8.33 -9.94
N ASP A 85 0.14 9.58 -10.34
CA ASP A 85 -1.08 10.35 -10.16
C ASP A 85 -2.20 9.81 -11.07
N ALA A 86 -3.44 9.99 -10.62
CA ALA A 86 -4.65 9.58 -11.33
C ALA A 86 -4.78 8.07 -11.58
N MET A 87 -4.17 7.25 -10.73
CA MET A 87 -4.36 5.80 -10.77
C MET A 87 -5.43 5.38 -9.77
N MET A 88 -6.35 4.53 -10.23
CA MET A 88 -7.43 4.00 -9.40
C MET A 88 -7.20 2.53 -9.10
N PHE A 89 -7.35 2.15 -7.82
CA PHE A 89 -7.24 0.77 -7.38
C PHE A 89 -8.12 0.47 -6.17
N ASP A 90 -8.35 -0.81 -5.93
CA ASP A 90 -9.04 -1.32 -4.76
C ASP A 90 -8.01 -1.91 -3.79
N THR A 91 -8.09 -1.57 -2.51
CA THR A 91 -7.15 -2.03 -1.48
C THR A 91 -7.85 -2.51 -0.22
N LEU A 92 -7.26 -3.50 0.44
CA LEU A 92 -7.60 -3.90 1.81
C LEU A 92 -6.66 -3.28 2.85
N VAL A 93 -5.61 -2.59 2.41
CA VAL A 93 -4.58 -2.03 3.30
C VAL A 93 -4.99 -0.64 3.75
N PHE A 94 -5.97 -0.58 4.62
CA PHE A 94 -6.49 0.67 5.21
C PHE A 94 -6.95 0.44 6.65
N ASP A 95 -7.11 1.51 7.42
CA ASP A 95 -7.63 1.44 8.79
C ASP A 95 -9.12 1.11 8.78
N ASN A 96 -9.46 -0.15 9.14
CA ASN A 96 -10.83 -0.60 9.16
C ASN A 96 -11.60 -0.17 10.42
N ALA A 97 -10.91 0.12 11.52
CA ALA A 97 -11.55 0.58 12.75
C ALA A 97 -12.10 2.01 12.60
N ALA A 98 -11.42 2.82 11.79
CA ALA A 98 -11.85 4.17 11.41
C ALA A 98 -11.85 4.27 9.87
N ALA A 99 -12.71 3.49 9.22
CA ALA A 99 -12.75 3.37 7.76
C ALA A 99 -12.98 4.74 7.11
N PRO A 100 -12.14 5.12 6.13
CA PRO A 100 -12.28 6.40 5.47
C PRO A 100 -13.63 6.57 4.75
N ALA A 101 -14.21 7.74 4.87
CA ALA A 101 -15.49 8.09 4.25
C ALA A 101 -15.32 8.40 2.76
N LEU A 102 -16.42 8.39 2.01
CA LEU A 102 -16.44 8.81 0.60
C LEU A 102 -15.90 10.24 0.46
N GLY A 103 -14.99 10.44 -0.48
CA GLY A 103 -14.35 11.73 -0.74
C GLY A 103 -13.26 12.10 0.27
N ALA A 104 -13.00 11.29 1.29
CA ALA A 104 -11.95 11.58 2.26
C ALA A 104 -10.58 11.65 1.59
N VAL A 105 -9.77 12.63 2.02
CA VAL A 105 -8.35 12.73 1.67
C VAL A 105 -7.59 11.70 2.50
N LEU A 106 -6.62 11.02 1.89
CA LEU A 106 -5.89 9.93 2.49
C LEU A 106 -4.43 10.27 2.73
N MET A 107 -3.90 9.74 3.82
CA MET A 107 -2.47 9.77 4.18
C MET A 107 -1.94 8.36 4.40
N GLN A 108 -0.60 8.23 4.41
CA GLN A 108 0.06 7.01 4.85
C GLN A 108 -0.05 6.87 6.38
N ALA A 109 -0.30 5.67 6.86
CA ALA A 109 -0.22 5.32 8.27
C ALA A 109 0.05 3.83 8.46
N THR A 110 0.47 3.45 9.66
CA THR A 110 0.44 2.04 10.08
C THR A 110 -1.00 1.69 10.42
N VAL A 111 -1.55 0.71 9.72
CA VAL A 111 -2.98 0.38 9.77
C VAL A 111 -3.20 -1.09 10.11
N THR A 112 -4.38 -1.38 10.65
CA THR A 112 -4.87 -2.73 10.87
C THR A 112 -6.24 -2.86 10.24
N ASN A 113 -6.41 -3.89 9.41
CA ASN A 113 -7.71 -4.29 8.88
C ASN A 113 -7.99 -5.72 9.34
N ALA A 114 -8.64 -5.85 10.49
CA ALA A 114 -8.94 -7.15 11.09
C ALA A 114 -9.85 -8.02 10.22
N ALA A 115 -10.77 -7.41 9.47
CA ALA A 115 -11.65 -8.12 8.55
C ALA A 115 -10.90 -8.80 7.39
N ALA A 116 -9.71 -8.32 7.06
CA ALA A 116 -8.82 -8.88 6.04
C ALA A 116 -7.60 -9.61 6.65
N SER A 117 -7.54 -9.77 7.97
CA SER A 117 -6.40 -10.35 8.70
C SER A 117 -5.08 -9.61 8.44
N LEU A 118 -5.13 -8.31 8.29
CA LEU A 118 -3.97 -7.45 8.09
C LEU A 118 -3.68 -6.66 9.36
N THR A 119 -2.46 -6.80 9.90
CA THR A 119 -2.04 -6.15 11.14
C THR A 119 -0.72 -5.41 10.92
N ASN A 120 -0.64 -4.18 11.41
CA ASN A 120 0.57 -3.34 11.36
C ASN A 120 1.15 -3.24 9.94
N LYS A 121 0.29 -3.00 8.96
CA LYS A 121 0.68 -2.76 7.57
C LYS A 121 0.81 -1.26 7.31
N SER A 122 1.65 -0.87 6.36
CA SER A 122 1.67 0.51 5.88
C SER A 122 0.57 0.70 4.85
N GLY A 123 -0.40 1.55 5.13
CA GLY A 123 -1.58 1.69 4.30
C GLY A 123 -2.23 3.07 4.40
N PHE A 124 -3.52 3.11 4.11
CA PHE A 124 -4.27 4.35 3.98
C PHE A 124 -5.12 4.63 5.23
N LYS A 125 -5.06 5.87 5.68
CA LYS A 125 -5.90 6.43 6.73
C LYS A 125 -6.42 7.78 6.28
N THR A 126 -7.52 8.25 6.89
CA THR A 126 -8.00 9.61 6.67
C THR A 126 -6.93 10.63 7.08
N HIS A 127 -6.68 11.60 6.20
CA HIS A 127 -5.70 12.66 6.42
C HIS A 127 -6.06 13.49 7.66
N ALA A 128 -5.05 13.76 8.49
CA ALA A 128 -5.25 14.49 9.75
C ALA A 128 -5.29 16.02 9.58
N ALA A 129 -5.12 16.52 8.36
CA ALA A 129 -5.05 17.94 8.01
C ALA A 129 -3.84 18.69 8.61
N GLY A 130 -2.75 17.98 8.85
CA GLY A 130 -1.45 18.52 9.24
C GLY A 130 -0.48 18.63 8.06
N GLY A 131 0.81 18.38 8.32
CA GLY A 131 1.88 18.39 7.32
C GLY A 131 2.06 17.06 6.57
N GLU A 132 1.13 16.12 6.71
CA GLU A 132 1.20 14.80 6.09
C GLU A 132 1.04 14.91 4.58
N GLN A 133 1.72 14.02 3.85
CA GLN A 133 1.57 13.93 2.39
C GLN A 133 0.18 13.39 2.03
N VAL A 134 -0.47 14.07 1.10
CA VAL A 134 -1.70 13.57 0.49
C VAL A 134 -1.35 12.42 -0.45
N MET A 135 -1.99 11.26 -0.23
CA MET A 135 -1.76 10.06 -1.02
C MET A 135 -2.89 9.76 -2.01
N GLY A 136 -4.06 10.34 -1.81
CA GLY A 136 -5.19 10.12 -2.67
C GLY A 136 -6.52 10.45 -2.03
N HIS A 137 -7.59 10.02 -2.69
CA HIS A 137 -8.97 10.26 -2.27
C HIS A 137 -9.81 8.99 -2.35
N VAL A 138 -10.78 8.85 -1.47
CA VAL A 138 -11.75 7.75 -1.50
C VAL A 138 -12.79 7.99 -2.59
N ILE A 139 -12.86 7.06 -3.53
CA ILE A 139 -13.85 7.08 -4.62
C ILE A 139 -15.06 6.20 -4.27
N GLN A 140 -14.84 5.12 -3.53
CA GLN A 140 -15.88 4.21 -3.09
C GLN A 140 -15.52 3.61 -1.74
N ILE A 141 -16.47 3.61 -0.81
CA ILE A 141 -16.27 3.07 0.53
C ILE A 141 -16.26 1.54 0.54
N ALA A 142 -15.54 0.98 1.50
CA ALA A 142 -15.36 -0.47 1.60
C ALA A 142 -16.68 -1.24 1.74
N ALA A 143 -17.65 -0.72 2.48
CA ALA A 143 -18.96 -1.33 2.67
C ALA A 143 -19.72 -1.57 1.36
N ASN A 144 -19.50 -0.73 0.36
CA ASN A 144 -20.17 -0.80 -0.94
C ASN A 144 -19.30 -1.43 -2.04
N ASN A 145 -18.12 -1.94 -1.70
CA ASN A 145 -17.14 -2.46 -2.66
C ASN A 145 -16.52 -3.79 -2.19
N GLY A 146 -17.33 -4.64 -1.60
CA GLY A 146 -16.89 -5.98 -1.18
C GLY A 146 -15.79 -5.99 -0.11
N GLY A 147 -15.70 -4.94 0.70
CA GLY A 147 -14.68 -4.76 1.73
C GLY A 147 -13.44 -4.02 1.25
N TYR A 148 -13.31 -3.71 -0.04
CA TYR A 148 -12.20 -2.94 -0.60
C TYR A 148 -12.49 -1.44 -0.57
N LEU A 149 -11.53 -0.67 -0.10
CA LEU A 149 -11.51 0.77 -0.28
C LEU A 149 -11.07 1.08 -1.71
N ARG A 150 -11.86 1.81 -2.49
CA ARG A 150 -11.44 2.28 -3.80
C ARG A 150 -10.79 3.64 -3.70
N VAL A 151 -9.54 3.71 -4.12
CA VAL A 151 -8.69 4.88 -4.00
C VAL A 151 -8.32 5.41 -5.37
N LEU A 152 -8.45 6.73 -5.55
CA LEU A 152 -7.78 7.45 -6.62
C LEU A 152 -6.50 8.03 -6.05
N MET A 153 -5.36 7.50 -6.45
CA MET A 153 -4.06 8.00 -6.03
C MET A 153 -3.80 9.36 -6.68
N SER A 154 -3.58 10.37 -5.86
CA SER A 154 -3.31 11.73 -6.31
C SER A 154 -2.47 12.45 -5.26
N ARG A 155 -1.36 12.97 -5.68
CA ARG A 155 -0.41 13.74 -4.85
C ARG A 155 -0.66 15.25 -5.02
N ALA A 156 -1.87 15.61 -4.89
CA ALA A 156 -2.22 17.03 -4.99
C ALA A 156 -1.91 17.80 -3.70
#